data_7eb1a80b502779c01ca2e36bc09993e5
#
_entry.id   7eb1a80b502779c01ca2e36bc09993e5
#
_cell.length_a   1.000
_cell.length_b   1.000
_cell.length_c   1.000
_cell.angle_alpha   90.00
_cell.angle_beta   90.00
_cell.angle_gamma   90.00
#
_symmetry.space_group_name_H-M   'P 1'
#
loop_
_entity.id
_entity.type
_entity.pdbx_description
1 polymer ?
#
loop_
_entity_poly.entity_id
_entity_poly.type
_entity_poly.pdbx_seq_one_letter_code
_entity_poly.pdbx_strand_id
1 'polypeptide(L)'
;MKVIIVGCTHAGTITATQILQNHPETEVTIYERNDNVSFLSCGIAVYLSGDVGDPDAMFYSSPEQLAAMGATVHMQHNVTDIDPKTKTVTVTDLVTGETKTDHYDKLVDTTGSWPVIPPIEGVDGPHVYLCKNYHHAKELFNVAKDAQRIVVIGGGYIGVELVEAYTRQNKDVTLIDGSPRM
;
A
#
# COMPACT_ATOMS: atom_id res chain seq x y z
N MET A 1 3.87 24.66 -13.58
CA MET A 1 2.90 24.35 -12.49
C MET A 1 3.48 23.18 -11.70
N LYS A 2 3.49 23.28 -10.38
CA LYS A 2 3.98 22.20 -9.52
C LYS A 2 2.82 21.38 -8.94
N VAL A 3 2.84 20.08 -9.17
CA VAL A 3 1.88 19.12 -8.61
C VAL A 3 2.58 18.23 -7.60
N ILE A 4 2.07 18.18 -6.37
CA ILE A 4 2.51 17.21 -5.37
C ILE A 4 1.49 16.06 -5.33
N ILE A 5 2.00 14.82 -5.38
CA ILE A 5 1.22 13.60 -5.20
C ILE A 5 1.66 12.95 -3.89
N VAL A 6 0.71 12.69 -3.00
CA VAL A 6 0.96 12.04 -1.70
C VAL A 6 0.49 10.59 -1.76
N GLY A 7 1.44 9.66 -1.68
CA GLY A 7 1.20 8.24 -1.87
C GLY A 7 1.35 7.79 -3.32
N CYS A 8 1.98 6.65 -3.55
CA CYS A 8 2.32 6.16 -4.90
C CYS A 8 2.10 4.65 -5.06
N THR A 9 1.00 4.12 -4.53
CA THR A 9 0.57 2.78 -4.90
C THR A 9 -0.21 2.84 -6.22
N HIS A 10 -1.51 2.55 -6.28
CA HIS A 10 -2.26 2.56 -7.53
C HIS A 10 -2.59 3.97 -8.03
N ALA A 11 -3.38 4.71 -7.24
CA ALA A 11 -3.91 5.98 -7.69
C ALA A 11 -2.80 7.01 -7.95
N GLY A 12 -1.78 7.05 -7.08
CA GLY A 12 -0.64 7.96 -7.23
C GLY A 12 0.21 7.64 -8.47
N THR A 13 0.54 6.37 -8.68
CA THR A 13 1.31 5.92 -9.86
C THR A 13 0.59 6.25 -11.16
N ILE A 14 -0.71 5.92 -11.26
CA ILE A 14 -1.51 6.23 -12.45
C ILE A 14 -1.64 7.74 -12.66
N THR A 15 -1.89 8.50 -11.59
CA THR A 15 -1.98 9.96 -11.66
C THR A 15 -0.67 10.58 -12.15
N ALA A 16 0.46 10.18 -11.58
CA ALA A 16 1.77 10.67 -12.01
C ALA A 16 2.03 10.37 -13.50
N THR A 17 1.78 9.13 -13.90
CA THR A 17 1.95 8.70 -15.30
C THR A 17 1.09 9.52 -16.25
N GLN A 18 -0.20 9.72 -15.92
CA GLN A 18 -1.12 10.48 -16.76
C GLN A 18 -0.75 11.97 -16.86
N ILE A 19 -0.31 12.59 -15.75
CA ILE A 19 0.13 13.98 -15.78
C ILE A 19 1.38 14.10 -16.65
N LEU A 20 2.39 13.27 -16.44
CA LEU A 20 3.66 13.37 -17.17
C LEU A 20 3.50 13.07 -18.67
N GLN A 21 2.60 12.17 -19.05
CA GLN A 21 2.32 11.86 -20.46
C GLN A 21 1.54 12.96 -21.18
N ASN A 22 0.57 13.59 -20.50
CA ASN A 22 -0.32 14.55 -21.15
C ASN A 22 0.09 16.02 -20.90
N HIS A 23 0.90 16.28 -19.89
CA HIS A 23 1.36 17.59 -19.44
C HIS A 23 2.84 17.56 -19.06
N PRO A 24 3.74 17.31 -20.03
CA PRO A 24 5.18 17.14 -19.76
C PRO A 24 5.87 18.40 -19.21
N GLU A 25 5.22 19.55 -19.31
CA GLU A 25 5.70 20.83 -18.73
C GLU A 25 5.40 20.94 -17.22
N THR A 26 4.66 20.00 -16.64
CA THR A 26 4.28 20.03 -15.23
C THR A 26 5.39 19.43 -14.37
N GLU A 27 5.82 20.17 -13.36
CA GLU A 27 6.70 19.65 -12.31
C GLU A 27 5.90 18.71 -11.40
N VAL A 28 6.22 17.42 -11.41
CA VAL A 28 5.57 16.42 -10.57
C VAL A 28 6.51 15.96 -9.47
N THR A 29 6.11 16.15 -8.21
CA THR A 29 6.82 15.66 -7.04
C THR A 29 5.95 14.61 -6.34
N ILE A 30 6.52 13.46 -6.03
CA ILE A 30 5.85 12.33 -5.37
C ILE A 30 6.49 12.12 -4.01
N TYR A 31 5.67 12.06 -2.96
CA TYR A 31 6.06 11.66 -1.62
C TYR A 31 5.40 10.32 -1.29
N GLU A 32 6.21 9.27 -1.17
CA GLU A 32 5.75 7.93 -0.79
C GLU A 32 6.40 7.52 0.54
N ARG A 33 5.55 7.17 1.51
CA ARG A 33 6.03 6.76 2.85
C ARG A 33 6.66 5.37 2.88
N ASN A 34 6.28 4.50 1.94
CA ASN A 34 6.83 3.15 1.83
C ASN A 34 8.15 3.16 1.05
N ASP A 35 8.81 2.02 1.05
CA ASP A 35 10.02 1.73 0.27
C ASP A 35 9.71 1.19 -1.14
N ASN A 36 8.46 1.22 -1.54
CA ASN A 36 7.99 0.69 -2.82
C ASN A 36 6.85 1.53 -3.38
N VAL A 37 6.65 1.49 -4.71
CA VAL A 37 5.55 2.11 -5.45
C VAL A 37 4.78 1.05 -6.23
N SER A 38 3.61 1.38 -6.74
CA SER A 38 2.83 0.56 -7.69
C SER A 38 2.43 -0.85 -7.22
N PHE A 39 2.53 -1.14 -5.93
CA PHE A 39 2.20 -2.46 -5.40
C PHE A 39 0.73 -2.83 -5.65
N LEU A 40 0.50 -3.99 -6.27
CA LEU A 40 -0.82 -4.56 -6.56
C LEU A 40 -1.39 -5.25 -5.31
N SER A 41 -1.96 -4.49 -4.39
CA SER A 41 -2.55 -5.06 -3.15
C SER A 41 -3.70 -6.05 -3.42
N CYS A 42 -4.38 -5.91 -4.55
CA CYS A 42 -5.37 -6.90 -5.01
C CYS A 42 -4.75 -8.24 -5.43
N GLY A 43 -3.45 -8.30 -5.67
CA GLY A 43 -2.73 -9.54 -5.99
C GLY A 43 -2.26 -10.34 -4.77
N ILE A 44 -2.47 -9.84 -3.54
CA ILE A 44 -1.95 -10.52 -2.33
C ILE A 44 -2.48 -11.94 -2.21
N ALA A 45 -3.78 -12.15 -2.40
CA ALA A 45 -4.37 -13.49 -2.30
C ALA A 45 -3.82 -14.44 -3.37
N VAL A 46 -3.58 -13.93 -4.59
CA VAL A 46 -2.97 -14.70 -5.70
C VAL A 46 -1.52 -15.07 -5.38
N TYR A 47 -0.77 -14.17 -4.75
CA TYR A 47 0.57 -14.46 -4.26
C TYR A 47 0.55 -15.49 -3.13
N LEU A 48 -0.35 -15.32 -2.16
CA LEU A 48 -0.49 -16.25 -1.04
C LEU A 48 -1.01 -17.63 -1.46
N SER A 49 -1.78 -17.75 -2.54
CA SER A 49 -2.19 -19.06 -3.08
C SER A 49 -1.03 -19.84 -3.72
N GLY A 50 0.09 -19.17 -4.02
CA GLY A 50 1.22 -19.75 -4.73
C GLY A 50 1.10 -19.72 -6.26
N ASP A 51 0.05 -19.10 -6.81
CA ASP A 51 -0.14 -18.95 -8.25
C ASP A 51 0.84 -17.91 -8.86
N VAL A 52 1.34 -16.98 -8.04
CA VAL A 52 2.44 -16.06 -8.36
C VAL A 52 3.63 -16.43 -7.50
N GLY A 53 4.69 -16.91 -8.12
CA GLY A 53 5.89 -17.37 -7.40
C GLY A 53 6.84 -16.25 -7.00
N ASP A 54 6.82 -15.14 -7.74
CA ASP A 54 7.69 -13.99 -7.53
C ASP A 54 6.89 -12.80 -7.02
N PRO A 55 7.13 -12.33 -5.77
CA PRO A 55 6.43 -11.17 -5.23
C PRO A 55 6.72 -9.87 -6.02
N ASP A 56 7.83 -9.81 -6.75
CA ASP A 56 8.18 -8.63 -7.56
C ASP A 56 7.28 -8.50 -8.80
N ALA A 57 6.63 -9.59 -9.24
CA ALA A 57 5.59 -9.54 -10.27
C ALA A 57 4.32 -8.74 -9.86
N MET A 58 4.20 -8.37 -8.59
CA MET A 58 3.11 -7.52 -8.09
C MET A 58 3.40 -6.02 -8.21
N PHE A 59 4.47 -5.63 -8.88
CA PHE A 59 4.79 -4.23 -9.17
C PHE A 59 4.71 -3.98 -10.68
N TYR A 60 4.07 -2.91 -11.08
CA TYR A 60 3.94 -2.54 -12.51
C TYR A 60 4.65 -1.24 -12.87
N SER A 61 5.33 -0.62 -11.90
CA SER A 61 6.20 0.55 -12.08
C SER A 61 7.26 0.58 -10.97
N SER A 62 8.27 1.42 -11.14
CA SER A 62 9.32 1.65 -10.15
C SER A 62 9.58 3.15 -9.97
N PRO A 63 10.26 3.55 -8.87
CA PRO A 63 10.68 4.94 -8.69
C PRO A 63 11.53 5.45 -9.84
N GLU A 64 12.41 4.60 -10.39
CA GLU A 64 13.31 4.92 -11.52
C GLU A 64 12.52 5.15 -12.81
N GLN A 65 11.48 4.34 -13.06
CA GLN A 65 10.61 4.52 -14.22
C GLN A 65 9.83 5.84 -14.14
N LEU A 66 9.28 6.17 -12.97
CA LEU A 66 8.59 7.45 -12.76
C LEU A 66 9.56 8.64 -12.89
N ALA A 67 10.79 8.51 -12.36
CA ALA A 67 11.83 9.52 -12.51
C ALA A 67 12.27 9.68 -13.98
N ALA A 68 12.38 8.61 -14.74
CA ALA A 68 12.69 8.65 -16.17
C ALA A 68 11.59 9.34 -17.00
N MET A 69 10.34 9.34 -16.51
CA MET A 69 9.23 10.09 -17.10
C MET A 69 9.25 11.58 -16.72
N GLY A 70 10.08 12.01 -15.75
CA GLY A 70 10.22 13.40 -15.31
C GLY A 70 9.67 13.70 -13.90
N ALA A 71 9.27 12.69 -13.11
CA ALA A 71 8.87 12.90 -11.72
C ALA A 71 10.09 13.05 -10.80
N THR A 72 9.97 13.89 -9.77
CA THR A 72 10.84 13.82 -8.59
C THR A 72 10.19 12.90 -7.58
N VAL A 73 10.83 11.75 -7.29
CA VAL A 73 10.27 10.72 -6.41
C VAL A 73 11.04 10.67 -5.11
N HIS A 74 10.34 10.90 -4.00
CA HIS A 74 10.86 10.80 -2.64
C HIS A 74 10.27 9.57 -1.95
N MET A 75 11.06 8.49 -1.87
CA MET A 75 10.69 7.27 -1.17
C MET A 75 10.96 7.41 0.34
N GLN A 76 10.19 6.72 1.17
CA GLN A 76 10.28 6.78 2.63
C GLN A 76 10.14 8.20 3.19
N HIS A 77 9.29 9.01 2.52
CA HIS A 77 8.97 10.37 2.91
C HIS A 77 7.49 10.45 3.28
N ASN A 78 7.21 10.73 4.54
CA ASN A 78 5.85 10.81 5.06
C ASN A 78 5.35 12.25 5.09
N VAL A 79 4.28 12.54 4.38
CA VAL A 79 3.56 13.82 4.52
C VAL A 79 2.76 13.76 5.82
N THR A 80 3.10 14.64 6.76
CA THR A 80 2.52 14.67 8.10
C THR A 80 1.47 15.76 8.29
N ASP A 81 1.51 16.78 7.44
CA ASP A 81 0.54 17.88 7.47
C ASP A 81 0.34 18.49 6.08
N ILE A 82 -0.86 19.01 5.83
CA ILE A 82 -1.24 19.70 4.61
C ILE A 82 -1.95 21.00 4.99
N ASP A 83 -1.38 22.15 4.61
CA ASP A 83 -2.05 23.43 4.73
C ASP A 83 -2.59 23.89 3.36
N PRO A 84 -3.89 23.79 3.12
CA PRO A 84 -4.50 24.19 1.85
C PRO A 84 -4.56 25.72 1.66
N LYS A 85 -4.39 26.52 2.72
CA LYS A 85 -4.41 27.98 2.64
C LYS A 85 -3.09 28.52 2.10
N THR A 86 -1.98 28.02 2.62
CA THR A 86 -0.64 28.37 2.18
C THR A 86 -0.15 27.50 1.03
N LYS A 87 -0.91 26.44 0.68
CA LYS A 87 -0.55 25.43 -0.32
C LYS A 87 0.81 24.79 -0.03
N THR A 88 0.97 24.30 1.19
CA THR A 88 2.18 23.63 1.65
C THR A 88 1.90 22.26 2.21
N VAL A 89 2.89 21.38 2.12
CA VAL A 89 2.94 20.11 2.82
C VAL A 89 4.13 20.10 3.76
N THR A 90 3.97 19.47 4.93
CA THR A 90 5.08 19.15 5.82
C THR A 90 5.46 17.70 5.60
N VAL A 91 6.73 17.44 5.32
CA VAL A 91 7.23 16.13 4.93
C VAL A 91 8.37 15.72 5.85
N THR A 92 8.30 14.51 6.39
CA THR A 92 9.37 13.91 7.21
C THR A 92 10.03 12.78 6.43
N ASP A 93 11.33 12.87 6.25
CA ASP A 93 12.17 11.75 5.79
C ASP A 93 12.24 10.71 6.90
N LEU A 94 11.73 9.51 6.63
CA LEU A 94 11.66 8.42 7.62
C LEU A 94 13.02 7.73 7.87
N VAL A 95 14.02 8.01 7.03
CA VAL A 95 15.37 7.46 7.19
C VAL A 95 16.22 8.37 8.09
N THR A 96 16.15 9.69 7.85
CA THR A 96 16.98 10.66 8.58
C THR A 96 16.24 11.30 9.75
N GLY A 97 14.92 11.31 9.74
CA GLY A 97 14.07 12.04 10.69
C GLY A 97 13.95 13.54 10.38
N GLU A 98 14.59 14.03 9.32
CA GLU A 98 14.51 15.43 8.93
C GLU A 98 13.11 15.80 8.43
N THR A 99 12.66 16.99 8.80
CA THR A 99 11.37 17.52 8.38
C THR A 99 11.56 18.78 7.55
N LYS A 100 10.85 18.87 6.43
CA LYS A 100 10.86 20.02 5.52
C LYS A 100 9.44 20.42 5.13
N THR A 101 9.29 21.66 4.68
CA THR A 101 8.05 22.15 4.05
C THR A 101 8.27 22.27 2.54
N ASP A 102 7.30 21.85 1.75
CA ASP A 102 7.28 22.00 0.30
C ASP A 102 5.98 22.68 -0.16
N HIS A 103 6.06 23.46 -1.26
CA HIS A 103 4.94 24.19 -1.83
C HIS A 103 4.39 23.49 -3.07
N TYR A 104 3.08 23.63 -3.29
CA TYR A 104 2.41 23.11 -4.48
C TYR A 104 1.44 24.11 -5.10
N ASP A 105 1.21 23.99 -6.40
CA ASP A 105 0.08 24.64 -7.08
C ASP A 105 -1.18 23.80 -6.97
N LYS A 106 -1.02 22.46 -7.14
CA LYS A 106 -2.05 21.43 -7.00
C LYS A 106 -1.54 20.29 -6.14
N LEU A 107 -2.42 19.71 -5.35
CA LEU A 107 -2.15 18.55 -4.53
C LEU A 107 -3.09 17.41 -4.92
N VAL A 108 -2.55 16.21 -5.00
CA VAL A 108 -3.33 14.98 -5.19
C VAL A 108 -3.07 14.08 -3.99
N ASP A 109 -4.11 13.86 -3.19
CA ASP A 109 -4.07 12.93 -2.06
C ASP A 109 -4.47 11.53 -2.54
N THR A 110 -3.52 10.63 -2.52
CA THR A 110 -3.66 9.20 -2.87
C THR A 110 -3.09 8.31 -1.77
N THR A 111 -3.21 8.74 -0.52
CA THR A 111 -2.70 8.04 0.67
C THR A 111 -3.38 6.70 0.95
N GLY A 112 -4.50 6.44 0.30
CA GLY A 112 -5.21 5.16 0.36
C GLY A 112 -5.94 4.93 1.68
N SER A 113 -5.88 3.71 2.18
CA SER A 113 -6.58 3.28 3.39
C SER A 113 -5.70 2.38 4.25
N TRP A 114 -6.05 2.26 5.51
CA TRP A 114 -5.44 1.34 6.46
C TRP A 114 -6.49 0.37 7.00
N PRO A 115 -6.14 -0.89 7.33
CA PRO A 115 -7.07 -1.82 7.95
C PRO A 115 -7.60 -1.26 9.27
N VAL A 116 -8.91 -1.36 9.47
CA VAL A 116 -9.50 -1.08 10.77
C VAL A 116 -9.13 -2.23 11.72
N ILE A 117 -8.49 -1.91 12.83
CA ILE A 117 -8.17 -2.88 13.86
C ILE A 117 -9.34 -2.88 14.86
N PRO A 118 -10.12 -3.97 14.93
CA PRO A 118 -11.24 -4.03 15.85
C PRO A 118 -10.75 -4.12 17.31
N PRO A 119 -11.51 -3.61 18.30
CA PRO A 119 -11.14 -3.65 19.70
C PRO A 119 -11.36 -5.05 20.30
N ILE A 120 -10.58 -6.02 19.84
CA ILE A 120 -10.61 -7.41 20.31
C ILE A 120 -9.39 -7.64 21.21
N GLU A 121 -9.60 -8.26 22.35
CA GLU A 121 -8.51 -8.63 23.27
C GLU A 121 -7.49 -9.54 22.55
N GLY A 122 -6.19 -9.18 22.62
CA GLY A 122 -5.11 -9.90 21.98
C GLY A 122 -4.91 -9.60 20.50
N VAL A 123 -5.60 -8.59 19.92
CA VAL A 123 -5.46 -8.20 18.51
C VAL A 123 -4.05 -7.70 18.15
N ASP A 124 -3.27 -7.31 19.13
CA ASP A 124 -1.87 -6.90 19.04
C ASP A 124 -0.89 -8.04 19.38
N GLY A 125 -1.40 -9.27 19.50
CA GLY A 125 -0.61 -10.46 19.83
C GLY A 125 0.35 -10.88 18.70
N PRO A 126 1.37 -11.70 19.04
CA PRO A 126 2.47 -12.05 18.12
C PRO A 126 2.06 -12.91 16.91
N HIS A 127 0.84 -13.40 16.88
CA HIS A 127 0.30 -14.23 15.79
C HIS A 127 -0.89 -13.58 15.07
N VAL A 128 -1.01 -12.26 15.20
CA VAL A 128 -2.03 -11.46 14.53
C VAL A 128 -1.37 -10.63 13.44
N TYR A 129 -1.86 -10.77 12.22
CA TYR A 129 -1.26 -10.20 11.02
C TYR A 129 -2.28 -9.38 10.25
N LEU A 130 -1.82 -8.33 9.59
CA LEU A 130 -2.64 -7.51 8.70
C LEU A 130 -2.42 -7.91 7.24
N CYS A 131 -3.42 -7.71 6.40
CA CYS A 131 -3.34 -7.92 4.97
C CYS A 131 -3.65 -6.61 4.22
N LYS A 132 -2.61 -5.86 3.81
CA LYS A 132 -2.84 -4.58 3.12
C LYS A 132 -1.73 -4.17 2.16
N ASN A 133 -0.47 -4.32 2.53
CA ASN A 133 0.67 -3.82 1.76
C ASN A 133 1.69 -4.94 1.46
N TYR A 134 2.75 -4.58 0.77
CA TYR A 134 3.81 -5.51 0.37
C TYR A 134 4.47 -6.22 1.56
N HIS A 135 4.77 -5.48 2.63
CA HIS A 135 5.41 -6.06 3.81
C HIS A 135 4.49 -7.06 4.51
N HIS A 136 3.20 -6.72 4.64
CA HIS A 136 2.19 -7.65 5.15
C HIS A 136 2.08 -8.91 4.27
N ALA A 137 2.11 -8.76 2.94
CA ALA A 137 2.05 -9.90 2.04
C ALA A 137 3.24 -10.86 2.23
N LYS A 138 4.46 -10.31 2.35
CA LYS A 138 5.68 -11.09 2.60
C LYS A 138 5.64 -11.78 3.96
N GLU A 139 5.19 -11.08 4.99
CA GLU A 139 5.04 -11.62 6.34
C GLU A 139 4.04 -12.77 6.34
N LEU A 140 2.83 -12.56 5.79
CA LEU A 140 1.80 -13.59 5.67
C LEU A 140 2.28 -14.81 4.90
N PHE A 141 2.98 -14.62 3.79
CA PHE A 141 3.56 -15.70 3.01
C PHE A 141 4.54 -16.55 3.84
N ASN A 142 5.40 -15.90 4.63
CA ASN A 142 6.38 -16.58 5.43
C ASN A 142 5.76 -17.36 6.59
N VAL A 143 4.86 -16.72 7.36
CA VAL A 143 4.24 -17.37 8.52
C VAL A 143 3.25 -18.48 8.11
N ALA A 144 2.61 -18.34 6.95
CA ALA A 144 1.68 -19.36 6.46
C ALA A 144 2.37 -20.66 6.06
N LYS A 145 3.67 -20.68 5.79
CA LYS A 145 4.40 -21.91 5.46
C LYS A 145 4.24 -22.97 6.54
N ASP A 146 4.37 -22.57 7.80
CA ASP A 146 4.35 -23.47 8.95
C ASP A 146 2.97 -23.56 9.62
N ALA A 147 2.09 -22.59 9.36
CA ALA A 147 0.74 -22.57 9.92
C ALA A 147 -0.14 -23.65 9.31
N GLN A 148 -0.79 -24.47 10.14
CA GLN A 148 -1.78 -25.45 9.71
C GLN A 148 -3.21 -24.95 9.89
N ARG A 149 -3.45 -24.12 10.92
CA ARG A 149 -4.75 -23.53 11.23
C ARG A 149 -4.65 -22.01 11.09
N ILE A 150 -5.57 -21.44 10.33
CA ILE A 150 -5.60 -20.01 10.06
C ILE A 150 -7.01 -19.49 10.37
N VAL A 151 -7.07 -18.39 11.10
CA VAL A 151 -8.32 -17.66 11.34
C VAL A 151 -8.26 -16.35 10.56
N VAL A 152 -9.27 -16.13 9.73
CA VAL A 152 -9.46 -14.87 8.99
C VAL A 152 -10.59 -14.10 9.66
N ILE A 153 -10.32 -12.87 10.04
CA ILE A 153 -11.31 -11.95 10.65
C ILE A 153 -11.72 -10.91 9.62
N GLY A 154 -12.98 -10.93 9.23
CA GLY A 154 -13.59 -10.07 8.21
C GLY A 154 -13.94 -10.85 6.94
N GLY A 155 -15.23 -10.94 6.64
CA GLY A 155 -15.79 -11.67 5.49
C GLY A 155 -16.01 -10.81 4.25
N GLY A 156 -15.30 -9.66 4.12
CA GLY A 156 -15.27 -8.88 2.89
C GLY A 156 -14.43 -9.54 1.79
N TYR A 157 -14.28 -8.88 0.63
CA TYR A 157 -13.55 -9.43 -0.52
C TYR A 157 -12.17 -9.99 -0.15
N ILE A 158 -11.37 -9.23 0.59
CA ILE A 158 -10.02 -9.66 1.00
C ILE A 158 -10.08 -10.92 1.85
N GLY A 159 -10.99 -10.98 2.83
CA GLY A 159 -11.11 -12.14 3.70
C GLY A 159 -11.52 -13.41 2.96
N VAL A 160 -12.48 -13.31 2.04
CA VAL A 160 -12.93 -14.44 1.21
C VAL A 160 -11.81 -14.94 0.30
N GLU A 161 -11.07 -14.03 -0.34
CA GLU A 161 -9.92 -14.37 -1.18
C GLU A 161 -8.79 -15.04 -0.37
N LEU A 162 -8.54 -14.60 0.87
CA LEU A 162 -7.57 -15.23 1.77
C LEU A 162 -8.02 -16.65 2.18
N VAL A 163 -9.32 -16.83 2.47
CA VAL A 163 -9.88 -18.16 2.76
C VAL A 163 -9.66 -19.09 1.58
N GLU A 164 -9.98 -18.67 0.36
CA GLU A 164 -9.73 -19.45 -0.86
C GLU A 164 -8.24 -19.79 -1.00
N ALA A 165 -7.36 -18.79 -0.91
CA ALA A 165 -5.93 -18.96 -1.07
C ALA A 165 -5.34 -20.01 -0.11
N TYR A 166 -5.72 -19.97 1.15
CA TYR A 166 -5.21 -20.89 2.15
C TYR A 166 -5.88 -22.26 2.11
N THR A 167 -7.18 -22.34 1.79
CA THR A 167 -7.89 -23.61 1.63
C THR A 167 -7.31 -24.40 0.45
N ARG A 168 -6.95 -23.74 -0.66
CA ARG A 168 -6.24 -24.37 -1.79
C ARG A 168 -4.89 -24.97 -1.42
N GLN A 169 -4.27 -24.50 -0.34
CA GLN A 169 -3.03 -25.04 0.22
C GLN A 169 -3.27 -26.12 1.28
N ASN A 170 -4.49 -26.64 1.40
CA ASN A 170 -4.90 -27.63 2.40
C ASN A 170 -4.71 -27.17 3.86
N LYS A 171 -4.84 -25.87 4.13
CA LYS A 171 -4.87 -25.33 5.48
C LYS A 171 -6.28 -25.46 6.07
N ASP A 172 -6.37 -25.61 7.38
CA ASP A 172 -7.63 -25.54 8.12
C ASP A 172 -7.95 -24.04 8.38
N VAL A 173 -8.96 -23.53 7.67
CA VAL A 173 -9.27 -22.09 7.66
C VAL A 173 -10.63 -21.85 8.29
N THR A 174 -10.67 -20.94 9.27
CA THR A 174 -11.89 -20.43 9.88
C THR A 174 -12.09 -18.97 9.52
N LEU A 175 -13.24 -18.63 8.95
CA LEU A 175 -13.65 -17.24 8.69
C LEU A 175 -14.61 -16.76 9.77
N ILE A 176 -14.31 -15.60 10.36
CA ILE A 176 -15.16 -14.94 11.35
C ILE A 176 -15.57 -13.58 10.80
N ASP A 177 -16.87 -13.30 10.78
CA ASP A 177 -17.43 -12.01 10.40
C ASP A 177 -18.50 -11.55 11.41
N GLY A 178 -18.52 -10.25 11.70
CA GLY A 178 -19.51 -9.64 12.58
C GLY A 178 -20.80 -9.25 11.87
N SER A 179 -20.85 -9.33 10.53
CA SER A 179 -22.01 -9.04 9.71
C SER A 179 -22.89 -10.31 9.55
N PRO A 180 -24.22 -10.16 9.45
CA PRO A 180 -25.11 -11.29 9.15
C PRO A 180 -25.02 -11.76 7.68
N ARG A 181 -24.28 -11.07 6.84
CA ARG A 181 -24.08 -11.38 5.41
C ARG A 181 -22.62 -11.08 5.01
N MET A 182 -22.05 -11.98 4.24
CA MET A 182 -20.81 -11.78 3.50
C MET A 182 -21.06 -11.07 2.19
#